data_ae8202675165e8ba5760f29039b4ceef
#
_entry.id   ae8202675165e8ba5760f29039b4ceef
#
_cell.length_a   1.000
_cell.length_b   1.000
_cell.length_c   1.000
_cell.angle_alpha   90.00
_cell.angle_beta   90.00
_cell.angle_gamma   90.00
#
_symmetry.space_group_name_H-M   'P 1'
#
loop_
_entity.id
_entity.type
_entity.pdbx_description
1 polymer ?
#
loop_
_entity_poly.entity_id
_entity_poly.type
_entity_poly.pdbx_seq_one_letter_code
_entity_poly.pdbx_strand_id
1 'polypeptide(L)'
;MTKTYYVYILASKRNCTLYIGVTNDLERRLYEHRNNLIECFTNKYNVHHLVYYEDVNDIQAALQREKQLKRWTRKWKLEFIEKVNPEWRDLANDFVVLDVEN
;
A
#
# COMPACT_ATOMS: atom_id res chain seq x y z
N MET A 1 -19.22 -3.17 16.23
CA MET A 1 -18.12 -3.75 15.51
C MET A 1 -17.17 -2.69 14.99
N THR A 2 -15.91 -2.84 15.29
CA THR A 2 -14.91 -1.86 14.91
C THR A 2 -14.46 -2.09 13.48
N LYS A 3 -14.49 -1.03 12.67
CA LYS A 3 -13.99 -1.11 11.31
C LYS A 3 -12.52 -0.70 11.28
N THR A 4 -11.77 -1.38 10.47
CA THR A 4 -10.36 -1.06 10.29
C THR A 4 -10.12 -0.59 8.87
N TYR A 5 -9.36 0.48 8.74
CA TYR A 5 -8.98 1.02 7.45
C TYR A 5 -7.46 0.97 7.36
N TYR A 6 -6.98 0.84 6.14
CA TYR A 6 -5.54 0.74 5.91
C TYR A 6 -5.10 1.85 4.98
N VAL A 7 -4.02 2.52 5.36
CA VAL A 7 -3.32 3.44 4.48
C VAL A 7 -2.08 2.67 4.03
N TYR A 8 -1.88 2.57 2.72
CA TYR A 8 -0.83 1.72 2.20
C TYR A 8 -0.06 2.39 1.09
N ILE A 9 1.17 1.93 0.87
CA ILE A 9 2.02 2.40 -0.21
C ILE A 9 2.46 1.21 -1.03
N LEU A 10 2.20 1.28 -2.33
CA LEU A 10 2.67 0.28 -3.28
C LEU A 10 3.80 0.87 -4.10
N ALA A 11 4.73 0.03 -4.52
CA ALA A 11 5.84 0.44 -5.36
C ALA A 11 5.99 -0.51 -6.53
N SER A 12 6.47 -0.01 -7.68
CA SER A 12 6.74 -0.87 -8.81
C SER A 12 8.01 -1.67 -8.53
N LYS A 13 8.99 -1.04 -7.93
CA LYS A 13 10.20 -1.65 -7.43
C LYS A 13 10.93 -0.61 -6.62
N ARG A 14 12.08 -0.98 -6.08
CA ARG A 14 12.81 -0.09 -5.20
C ARG A 14 13.10 1.25 -5.90
N ASN A 15 12.80 2.33 -5.19
CA ASN A 15 13.08 3.70 -5.63
C ASN A 15 12.40 4.08 -6.96
N CYS A 16 11.26 3.46 -7.23
CA CYS A 16 10.53 3.74 -8.46
C CYS A 16 9.18 4.34 -8.16
N THR A 17 8.18 4.01 -8.98
CA THR A 17 6.84 4.60 -8.88
C THR A 17 6.15 4.19 -7.59
N LEU A 18 5.57 5.16 -6.90
CA LEU A 18 4.84 4.93 -5.66
C LEU A 18 3.36 5.23 -5.84
N TYR A 19 2.54 4.47 -5.16
CA TYR A 19 1.09 4.68 -5.13
C TYR A 19 0.62 4.61 -3.68
N ILE A 20 -0.14 5.62 -3.25
CA ILE A 20 -0.65 5.69 -1.89
C ILE A 20 -2.17 5.60 -1.94
N GLY A 21 -2.74 4.73 -1.12
CA GLY A 21 -4.18 4.53 -1.11
C GLY A 21 -4.74 4.20 0.25
N VAL A 22 -6.06 4.14 0.31
CA VAL A 22 -6.79 3.78 1.52
C VAL A 22 -7.79 2.69 1.16
N THR A 23 -7.95 1.70 2.02
CA THR A 23 -8.93 0.65 1.81
C THR A 23 -9.39 0.11 3.14
N ASN A 24 -10.58 -0.47 3.17
CA ASN A 24 -11.05 -1.18 4.36
C ASN A 24 -10.81 -2.68 4.24
N ASP A 25 -10.18 -3.12 3.15
CA ASP A 25 -9.87 -4.53 2.93
C ASP A 25 -8.58 -4.61 2.15
N LEU A 26 -7.47 -4.61 2.86
CA LEU A 26 -6.15 -4.54 2.25
C LEU A 26 -5.85 -5.78 1.42
N GLU A 27 -6.19 -6.94 1.93
CA GLU A 27 -5.93 -8.19 1.24
C GLU A 27 -6.63 -8.22 -0.11
N ARG A 28 -7.90 -7.85 -0.12
CA ARG A 28 -8.67 -7.80 -1.36
C ARG A 28 -8.12 -6.79 -2.33
N ARG A 29 -7.74 -5.61 -1.82
CA ARG A 29 -7.21 -4.54 -2.67
C ARG A 29 -5.89 -4.96 -3.31
N LEU A 30 -5.03 -5.65 -2.56
CA LEU A 30 -3.78 -6.15 -3.11
C LEU A 30 -4.03 -7.18 -4.20
N TYR A 31 -5.01 -8.04 -4.00
CA TYR A 31 -5.40 -9.03 -5.00
C TYR A 31 -5.83 -8.33 -6.29
N GLU A 32 -6.66 -7.30 -6.16
CA GLU A 32 -7.17 -6.56 -7.31
C GLU A 32 -6.04 -5.86 -8.08
N HIS A 33 -5.10 -5.29 -7.35
CA HIS A 33 -3.96 -4.62 -8.00
C HIS A 33 -3.09 -5.63 -8.75
N ARG A 34 -2.81 -6.75 -8.11
CA ARG A 34 -1.92 -7.76 -8.71
C ARG A 34 -2.50 -8.40 -9.95
N ASN A 35 -3.82 -8.52 -10.00
CA ASN A 35 -4.48 -9.16 -11.11
C ASN A 35 -5.02 -8.16 -12.13
N ASN A 36 -4.65 -6.89 -11.97
CA ASN A 36 -5.05 -5.83 -12.90
C ASN A 36 -6.56 -5.73 -13.06
N LEU A 37 -7.27 -5.98 -11.96
CA LEU A 37 -8.74 -5.90 -11.97
C LEU A 37 -9.24 -4.49 -11.80
N ILE A 38 -8.35 -3.56 -11.47
CA ILE A 38 -8.68 -2.16 -11.29
C ILE A 38 -7.98 -1.37 -12.39
N GLU A 39 -8.78 -0.63 -13.16
CA GLU A 39 -8.20 0.26 -14.16
C GLU A 39 -7.77 1.53 -13.47
N CYS A 40 -6.51 1.65 -13.20
CA CYS A 40 -6.00 2.79 -12.48
C CYS A 40 -4.50 2.92 -12.71
N PHE A 41 -3.93 3.87 -11.98
CA PHE A 41 -2.51 4.17 -12.06
C PHE A 41 -1.63 2.93 -11.90
N THR A 42 -2.01 2.03 -11.00
CA THR A 42 -1.19 0.85 -10.70
C THR A 42 -1.11 -0.11 -11.87
N ASN A 43 -2.19 -0.25 -12.65
CA ASN A 43 -2.16 -1.09 -13.84
C ASN A 43 -1.14 -0.58 -14.84
N LYS A 44 -1.17 0.73 -15.07
CA LYS A 44 -0.34 1.33 -16.09
C LYS A 44 1.14 1.23 -15.76
N TYR A 45 1.49 1.34 -14.48
CA TYR A 45 2.89 1.37 -14.07
C TYR A 45 3.33 0.12 -13.34
N ASN A 46 2.48 -0.89 -13.32
CA ASN A 46 2.82 -2.18 -12.71
C ASN A 46 3.28 -2.04 -11.26
N VAL A 47 2.51 -1.29 -10.47
CA VAL A 47 2.85 -0.96 -9.08
C VAL A 47 2.17 -1.96 -8.16
N HIS A 48 2.88 -3.01 -7.77
CA HIS A 48 2.27 -4.14 -7.06
C HIS A 48 2.92 -4.50 -5.73
N HIS A 49 4.12 -4.02 -5.46
CA HIS A 49 4.81 -4.34 -4.20
C HIS A 49 4.25 -3.50 -3.06
N LEU A 50 3.81 -4.16 -1.99
CA LEU A 50 3.36 -3.44 -0.80
C LEU A 50 4.59 -3.16 0.07
N VAL A 51 4.99 -1.89 0.14
CA VAL A 51 6.19 -1.53 0.88
C VAL A 51 5.90 -0.91 2.24
N TYR A 52 4.66 -0.51 2.47
CA TYR A 52 4.26 0.05 3.75
C TYR A 52 2.74 -0.01 3.91
N TYR A 53 2.28 -0.22 5.13
CA TYR A 53 0.87 -0.06 5.45
C TYR A 53 0.72 0.25 6.93
N GLU A 54 -0.36 0.91 7.27
CA GLU A 54 -0.73 1.15 8.66
C GLU A 54 -2.23 1.01 8.79
N ASP A 55 -2.69 0.56 9.95
CA ASP A 55 -4.11 0.39 10.18
C ASP A 55 -4.63 1.53 11.05
N VAL A 56 -5.85 1.97 10.75
CA VAL A 56 -6.52 3.06 11.45
C VAL A 56 -7.96 2.63 11.65
N ASN A 57 -8.54 2.96 12.77
CA ASN A 57 -9.91 2.55 13.03
C ASN A 57 -10.95 3.66 12.78
N ASP A 58 -10.57 4.66 12.00
CA ASP A 58 -11.46 5.76 11.65
C ASP A 58 -11.17 6.22 10.22
N ILE A 59 -12.24 6.28 9.39
CA ILE A 59 -12.07 6.64 7.98
C ILE A 59 -11.51 8.06 7.81
N GLN A 60 -11.93 8.99 8.67
CA GLN A 60 -11.44 10.36 8.57
C GLN A 60 -9.94 10.42 8.83
N ALA A 61 -9.48 9.70 9.85
CA ALA A 61 -8.06 9.64 10.16
C ALA A 61 -7.29 9.02 9.01
N ALA A 62 -7.84 7.97 8.40
CA ALA A 62 -7.18 7.31 7.29
C ALA A 62 -7.04 8.24 6.09
N LEU A 63 -8.10 8.99 5.78
CA LEU A 63 -8.07 9.92 4.66
C LEU A 63 -7.09 11.07 4.91
N GLN A 64 -7.03 11.55 6.14
CA GLN A 64 -6.09 12.60 6.49
C GLN A 64 -4.65 12.11 6.37
N ARG A 65 -4.40 10.88 6.79
CA ARG A 65 -3.07 10.30 6.70
C ARG A 65 -2.66 10.13 5.25
N GLU A 66 -3.59 9.67 4.41
CA GLU A 66 -3.33 9.53 3.00
C GLU A 66 -2.92 10.85 2.38
N LYS A 67 -3.68 11.91 2.69
CA LYS A 67 -3.37 13.22 2.17
C LYS A 67 -2.02 13.72 2.65
N GLN A 68 -1.70 13.46 3.91
CA GLN A 68 -0.42 13.85 4.47
C GLN A 68 0.73 13.19 3.74
N LEU A 69 0.62 11.88 3.53
CA LEU A 69 1.68 11.14 2.84
C LEU A 69 1.83 11.59 1.39
N LYS A 70 0.72 11.91 0.73
CA LYS A 70 0.77 12.36 -0.65
C LYS A 70 1.43 13.75 -0.78
N ARG A 71 1.40 14.55 0.28
CA ARG A 71 2.03 15.87 0.29
C ARG A 71 3.53 15.82 0.49
N TRP A 72 4.03 14.74 1.06
CA TRP A 72 5.46 14.61 1.27
C TRP A 72 6.19 14.63 -0.07
N THR A 73 7.40 15.18 -0.07
CA THR A 73 8.24 15.09 -1.26
C THR A 73 8.59 13.64 -1.51
N ARG A 74 9.02 13.35 -2.73
CA ARG A 74 9.45 12.01 -3.04
C ARG A 74 10.58 11.57 -2.13
N LYS A 75 11.50 12.48 -1.84
CA LYS A 75 12.62 12.17 -0.95
C LYS A 75 12.13 11.72 0.43
N TRP A 76 11.17 12.45 0.99
CA TRP A 76 10.62 12.11 2.30
C TRP A 76 9.93 10.75 2.28
N LYS A 77 9.19 10.47 1.22
CA LYS A 77 8.50 9.19 1.10
C LYS A 77 9.50 8.04 1.05
N LEU A 78 10.56 8.20 0.27
CA LEU A 78 11.58 7.17 0.15
C LEU A 78 12.31 6.94 1.46
N GLU A 79 12.64 8.02 2.16
CA GLU A 79 13.31 7.92 3.45
C GLU A 79 12.43 7.22 4.48
N PHE A 80 11.13 7.54 4.45
CA PHE A 80 10.19 6.93 5.37
C PHE A 80 10.09 5.41 5.12
N ILE A 81 9.98 5.02 3.86
CA ILE A 81 9.91 3.60 3.51
C ILE A 81 11.19 2.89 3.91
N GLU A 82 12.35 3.50 3.64
CA GLU A 82 13.64 2.91 4.00
C GLU A 82 13.76 2.70 5.50
N LYS A 83 13.15 3.60 6.27
CA LYS A 83 13.21 3.51 7.72
C LYS A 83 12.40 2.33 8.26
N VAL A 84 11.23 2.11 7.70
CA VAL A 84 10.33 1.07 8.19
C VAL A 84 10.48 -0.26 7.45
N ASN A 85 11.02 -0.23 6.25
CA ASN A 85 11.18 -1.41 5.41
C ASN A 85 12.46 -1.25 4.60
N PRO A 86 13.61 -1.36 5.25
CA PRO A 86 14.90 -1.05 4.59
C PRO A 86 15.21 -1.90 3.37
N GLU A 87 14.65 -3.08 3.30
CA GLU A 87 14.91 -3.97 2.17
C GLU A 87 13.88 -3.89 1.07
N TRP A 88 12.88 -3.03 1.26
CA TRP A 88 11.78 -2.87 0.30
C TRP A 88 11.10 -4.19 0.01
N ARG A 89 10.94 -4.99 1.05
CA ARG A 89 10.31 -6.30 0.97
C ARG A 89 8.83 -6.14 0.67
N ASP A 90 8.28 -7.07 -0.09
CA ASP A 90 6.84 -7.05 -0.38
C ASP A 90 6.09 -7.57 0.84
N LEU A 91 5.52 -6.65 1.60
CA LEU A 91 4.82 -6.97 2.83
C LEU A 91 3.52 -7.71 2.58
N ALA A 92 3.06 -7.76 1.34
CA ALA A 92 1.84 -8.49 1.01
C ALA A 92 1.98 -9.99 1.31
N ASN A 93 3.19 -10.48 1.36
CA ASN A 93 3.41 -11.89 1.70
C ASN A 93 2.89 -12.24 3.09
N ASP A 94 2.79 -11.24 3.96
CA ASP A 94 2.27 -11.47 5.30
C ASP A 94 0.77 -11.76 5.30
N PHE A 95 0.09 -11.41 4.20
CA PHE A 95 -1.35 -11.61 4.07
C PHE A 95 -1.69 -12.71 3.08
N VAL A 96 -1.02 -12.70 1.94
CA VAL A 96 -1.43 -13.51 0.80
C VAL A 96 -1.05 -14.96 0.96
N VAL A 97 -0.15 -15.24 1.85
CA VAL A 97 0.32 -16.60 2.05
C VAL A 97 -0.83 -17.56 2.34
N LEU A 98 -1.90 -17.07 2.95
CA LEU A 98 -3.05 -17.91 3.27
C LEU A 98 -3.79 -18.33 2.03
N ASP A 99 -3.77 -17.52 1.00
CA ASP A 99 -4.48 -17.82 -0.24
C ASP A 99 -3.75 -18.86 -1.05
N VAL A 100 -2.46 -18.93 -0.89
CA VAL A 100 -1.63 -19.84 -1.65
C VAL A 100 -1.88 -21.29 -1.27
N GLU A 101 -2.41 -21.48 -0.09
CA GLU A 101 -2.71 -22.81 0.41
C GLU A 101 -3.71 -23.55 -0.44
N ASN A 102 -4.49 -22.86 -1.17
CA ASN A 102 -5.61 -23.47 -1.90
C ASN A 102 -5.25 -23.91 -3.31
#